data_678122a2c0c4816e030f96332abdf999
#
_entry.id   678122a2c0c4816e030f96332abdf999
#
_cell.length_a   1.000
_cell.length_b   1.000
_cell.length_c   1.000
_cell.angle_alpha   90.00
_cell.angle_beta   90.00
_cell.angle_gamma   90.00
#
_symmetry.space_group_name_H-M   'P 1'
#
loop_
_entity.id
_entity.type
_entity.pdbx_description
1 polymer ?
#
loop_
_entity_poly.entity_id
_entity_poly.type
_entity_poly.pdbx_seq_one_letter_code
_entity_poly.pdbx_strand_id
1 'polypeptide(L)'
;MSPLPHISAVTAFLLCMGASAQAQYPGFFGTQGPFLDKADLVQADLAARRLLGPRPSARGTSAAWAEPTSGNSGVLTMQRAYQSRGRDCRTVQWHDDFKSGAERTLLLDTCLVEGRWKLM
;
A
#
# COMPACT_ATOMS: atom_id res chain seq x y z
N MET A 1 15.85 -22.17 -31.26
CA MET A 1 15.50 -21.00 -31.93
C MET A 1 14.17 -20.47 -31.50
N SER A 2 13.17 -20.98 -31.64
CA SER A 2 11.90 -20.43 -31.28
C SER A 2 11.64 -20.31 -29.81
N PRO A 3 12.22 -21.12 -28.96
CA PRO A 3 11.90 -21.07 -27.52
C PRO A 3 12.17 -19.74 -26.90
N LEU A 4 13.19 -19.08 -27.35
CA LEU A 4 13.57 -17.82 -26.74
C LEU A 4 12.50 -16.74 -26.81
N PRO A 5 11.85 -16.56 -27.92
CA PRO A 5 10.80 -15.57 -28.02
C PRO A 5 9.68 -15.82 -27.01
N HIS A 6 9.40 -17.09 -26.81
CA HIS A 6 8.34 -17.41 -25.85
C HIS A 6 8.71 -17.03 -24.43
N ILE A 7 9.95 -17.26 -24.08
CA ILE A 7 10.42 -16.91 -22.77
C ILE A 7 10.32 -15.40 -22.55
N SER A 8 10.67 -14.67 -23.57
CA SER A 8 10.59 -13.22 -23.49
C SER A 8 9.17 -12.74 -23.23
N ALA A 9 8.23 -13.36 -23.87
CA ALA A 9 6.84 -12.98 -23.67
C ALA A 9 6.39 -13.22 -22.23
N VAL A 10 6.79 -14.34 -21.67
CA VAL A 10 6.43 -14.64 -20.30
C VAL A 10 7.03 -13.62 -19.35
N THR A 11 8.25 -13.26 -19.59
CA THR A 11 8.92 -12.28 -18.75
C THR A 11 8.20 -10.96 -18.79
N ALA A 12 7.79 -10.53 -19.95
CA ALA A 12 7.06 -9.29 -20.09
C ALA A 12 5.75 -9.31 -19.30
N PHE A 13 5.07 -10.42 -19.31
CA PHE A 13 3.84 -10.56 -18.57
C PHE A 13 4.05 -10.37 -17.08
N LEU A 14 5.07 -10.98 -16.52
CA LEU A 14 5.38 -10.84 -15.12
C LEU A 14 5.69 -9.40 -14.74
N LEU A 15 6.41 -8.71 -15.59
CA LEU A 15 6.74 -7.31 -15.36
C LEU A 15 5.48 -6.46 -15.32
N CYS A 16 4.55 -6.74 -16.20
CA CYS A 16 3.31 -5.98 -16.21
C CYS A 16 2.55 -6.12 -14.91
N MET A 17 2.50 -7.31 -14.35
CA MET A 17 1.82 -7.51 -13.08
C MET A 17 2.50 -6.74 -11.96
N GLY A 18 3.80 -6.81 -11.91
CA GLY A 18 4.55 -6.07 -10.90
C GLY A 18 4.36 -4.57 -11.04
N ALA A 19 4.40 -4.09 -12.25
CA ALA A 19 4.22 -2.66 -12.50
C ALA A 19 2.84 -2.18 -12.06
N SER A 20 1.81 -2.97 -12.30
CA SER A 20 0.46 -2.61 -11.90
C SER A 20 0.35 -2.45 -10.39
N ALA A 21 0.87 -3.40 -9.64
CA ALA A 21 0.84 -3.32 -8.20
C ALA A 21 1.64 -2.14 -7.67
N GLN A 22 2.77 -1.87 -8.28
CA GLN A 22 3.61 -0.76 -7.86
C GLN A 22 3.03 0.59 -8.20
N ALA A 23 2.32 0.69 -9.30
CA ALA A 23 1.72 1.94 -9.72
C ALA A 23 0.69 2.45 -8.72
N GLN A 24 0.05 1.57 -7.98
CA GLN A 24 -0.88 2.00 -6.96
C GLN A 24 -0.19 2.78 -5.84
N TYR A 25 0.91 2.26 -5.35
CA TYR A 25 1.59 2.86 -4.21
C TYR A 25 2.29 4.17 -4.55
N PRO A 26 3.04 4.25 -5.64
CA PRO A 26 3.63 5.53 -5.99
C PRO A 26 2.60 6.64 -6.19
N GLY A 27 1.44 6.30 -6.70
CA GLY A 27 0.38 7.27 -6.87
C GLY A 27 -0.14 7.81 -5.55
N PHE A 28 -0.14 6.98 -4.49
CA PHE A 28 -0.60 7.41 -3.19
C PHE A 28 0.40 8.29 -2.49
N PHE A 29 1.64 7.87 -2.54
CA PHE A 29 2.68 8.60 -1.84
C PHE A 29 3.14 9.82 -2.61
N GLY A 30 2.59 10.04 -3.79
CA GLY A 30 2.89 11.20 -4.59
C GLY A 30 4.17 11.06 -5.37
N THR A 31 4.51 12.13 -6.08
CA THR A 31 5.72 12.16 -6.91
C THR A 31 6.84 12.94 -6.26
N GLN A 32 6.62 13.45 -5.05
CA GLN A 32 7.63 14.22 -4.34
C GLN A 32 8.29 13.38 -3.26
N GLY A 33 9.59 13.48 -3.18
CA GLY A 33 10.33 12.73 -2.19
C GLY A 33 10.11 13.25 -0.78
N PRO A 34 10.53 12.48 0.23
CA PRO A 34 11.17 11.18 0.14
C PRO A 34 10.17 10.10 -0.24
N PHE A 35 10.68 9.02 -0.78
CA PHE A 35 9.85 7.92 -1.23
C PHE A 35 10.13 6.67 -0.42
N LEU A 36 9.10 5.85 -0.25
CA LEU A 36 9.27 4.51 0.25
C LEU A 36 9.80 3.64 -0.89
N ASP A 37 10.73 2.75 -0.57
CA ASP A 37 11.18 1.80 -1.57
C ASP A 37 10.28 0.56 -1.60
N LYS A 38 10.59 -0.38 -2.46
CA LYS A 38 9.76 -1.56 -2.64
C LYS A 38 9.65 -2.38 -1.35
N ALA A 39 10.74 -2.53 -0.63
CA ALA A 39 10.74 -3.30 0.61
C ALA A 39 9.86 -2.62 1.67
N ASP A 40 9.93 -1.29 1.75
CA ASP A 40 9.07 -0.53 2.65
C ASP A 40 7.60 -0.75 2.31
N LEU A 41 7.27 -0.71 1.04
CA LEU A 41 5.88 -0.87 0.60
C LEU A 41 5.33 -2.25 0.94
N VAL A 42 6.16 -3.29 0.88
CA VAL A 42 5.74 -4.62 1.30
C VAL A 42 5.37 -4.62 2.77
N GLN A 43 6.18 -4.01 3.61
CA GLN A 43 5.90 -3.95 5.04
C GLN A 43 4.66 -3.11 5.35
N ALA A 44 4.54 -1.97 4.69
CA ALA A 44 3.37 -1.12 4.87
C ALA A 44 2.09 -1.83 4.42
N ASP A 45 2.16 -2.58 3.33
CA ASP A 45 1.02 -3.34 2.83
C ASP A 45 0.59 -4.42 3.83
N LEU A 46 1.53 -5.10 4.44
CA LEU A 46 1.21 -6.09 5.47
C LEU A 46 0.51 -5.44 6.66
N ALA A 47 0.96 -4.26 7.07
CA ALA A 47 0.30 -3.51 8.13
C ALA A 47 -1.11 -3.12 7.73
N ALA A 48 -1.30 -2.66 6.50
CA ALA A 48 -2.61 -2.30 5.99
C ALA A 48 -3.55 -3.51 6.00
N ARG A 49 -3.07 -4.67 5.63
CA ARG A 49 -3.87 -5.89 5.64
C ARG A 49 -4.30 -6.30 7.04
N ARG A 50 -3.42 -6.13 8.02
CA ARG A 50 -3.79 -6.40 9.41
C ARG A 50 -4.89 -5.46 9.87
N LEU A 51 -4.84 -4.22 9.45
CA LEU A 51 -5.80 -3.21 9.86
C LEU A 51 -7.15 -3.38 9.16
N LEU A 52 -7.12 -3.64 7.87
CA LEU A 52 -8.32 -3.75 7.05
C LEU A 52 -8.89 -5.15 7.04
N GLY A 53 -8.08 -6.16 6.85
CA GLY A 53 -8.42 -7.58 6.92
C GLY A 53 -9.80 -7.98 6.42
N PRO A 54 -10.26 -9.20 6.77
CA PRO A 54 -11.66 -9.56 6.52
C PRO A 54 -12.61 -8.80 7.43
N ARG A 55 -12.13 -8.39 8.60
CA ARG A 55 -12.88 -7.53 9.51
C ARG A 55 -12.04 -6.30 9.81
N PRO A 56 -12.41 -5.17 9.23
CA PRO A 56 -11.65 -3.95 9.50
C PRO A 56 -11.64 -3.64 10.99
N SER A 57 -10.51 -3.16 11.43
CA SER A 57 -10.31 -2.79 12.83
C SER A 57 -11.15 -1.58 13.21
N ALA A 58 -11.38 -1.43 14.50
CA ALA A 58 -12.12 -0.29 15.01
C ALA A 58 -11.33 1.00 14.84
N ARG A 59 -12.05 2.11 14.83
CA ARG A 59 -11.46 3.44 14.78
C ARG A 59 -10.43 3.60 15.88
N GLY A 60 -9.31 4.18 15.54
CA GLY A 60 -8.21 4.41 16.48
C GLY A 60 -7.22 3.27 16.57
N THR A 61 -7.54 2.10 15.97
CA THR A 61 -6.62 0.99 15.93
C THR A 61 -5.46 1.31 15.00
N SER A 62 -4.26 0.96 15.41
CA SER A 62 -3.06 1.20 14.62
C SER A 62 -2.33 -0.09 14.30
N ALA A 63 -1.60 -0.08 13.19
CA ALA A 63 -0.71 -1.16 12.80
C ALA A 63 0.61 -0.53 12.38
N ALA A 64 1.70 -0.99 12.97
CA ALA A 64 3.02 -0.45 12.69
C ALA A 64 3.76 -1.34 11.70
N TRP A 65 4.69 -0.76 10.98
CA TRP A 65 5.60 -1.50 10.12
C TRP A 65 7.01 -0.92 10.24
N ALA A 66 7.98 -1.73 9.91
CA ALA A 66 9.37 -1.30 9.87
C ALA A 66 10.11 -2.14 8.86
N GLU A 67 11.07 -1.54 8.17
CA GLU A 67 11.91 -2.23 7.22
C GLU A 67 13.38 -2.06 7.65
N PRO A 68 14.00 -3.13 8.18
CA PRO A 68 15.36 -2.99 8.70
C PRO A 68 16.40 -2.59 7.67
N THR A 69 16.22 -2.97 6.42
CA THR A 69 17.23 -2.68 5.40
C THR A 69 17.25 -1.21 5.00
N SER A 70 16.10 -0.57 4.98
CA SER A 70 16.03 0.85 4.66
C SER A 70 16.14 1.73 5.88
N GLY A 71 15.74 1.20 7.04
CA GLY A 71 15.62 1.99 8.26
C GLY A 71 14.37 2.83 8.33
N ASN A 72 13.48 2.69 7.36
CA ASN A 72 12.20 3.40 7.37
C ASN A 72 11.16 2.63 8.17
N SER A 73 10.17 3.33 8.67
CA SER A 73 9.09 2.74 9.44
C SER A 73 7.83 3.57 9.30
N GLY A 74 6.75 3.08 9.86
CA GLY A 74 5.52 3.86 9.83
C GLY A 74 4.43 3.24 10.66
N VAL A 75 3.31 3.96 10.73
CA VAL A 75 2.13 3.53 11.47
C VAL A 75 0.90 3.88 10.64
N LEU A 76 0.02 2.92 10.52
CA LEU A 76 -1.27 3.13 9.89
C LEU A 76 -2.32 3.15 10.99
N THR A 77 -3.23 4.12 10.96
CA THR A 77 -4.27 4.25 11.98
C THR A 77 -5.63 4.34 11.31
N MET A 78 -6.56 3.55 11.79
CA MET A 78 -7.94 3.59 11.30
C MET A 78 -8.60 4.87 11.80
N GLN A 79 -8.97 5.74 10.87
CA GLN A 79 -9.55 7.04 11.21
C GLN A 79 -11.07 7.01 11.20
N ARG A 80 -11.66 6.41 10.19
CA ARG A 80 -13.08 6.52 9.98
C ARG A 80 -13.62 5.37 9.15
N ALA A 81 -14.83 4.93 9.47
CA ALA A 81 -15.58 3.98 8.68
C ALA A 81 -16.77 4.71 8.06
N TYR A 82 -17.06 4.44 6.81
CA TYR A 82 -18.19 5.07 6.15
C TYR A 82 -18.63 4.23 4.95
N GLN A 83 -19.77 4.62 4.41
CA GLN A 83 -20.33 3.99 3.21
C GLN A 83 -20.25 4.99 2.07
N SER A 84 -19.92 4.51 0.91
CA SER A 84 -19.94 5.33 -0.30
C SER A 84 -20.39 4.48 -1.46
N ARG A 85 -21.47 4.90 -2.11
CA ARG A 85 -22.03 4.18 -3.25
C ARG A 85 -22.29 2.71 -2.95
N GLY A 86 -22.79 2.43 -1.75
CA GLY A 86 -23.10 1.08 -1.34
C GLY A 86 -21.89 0.23 -0.97
N ARG A 87 -20.71 0.82 -0.86
CA ARG A 87 -19.49 0.11 -0.49
C ARG A 87 -19.05 0.49 0.90
N ASP A 88 -18.45 -0.48 1.58
CA ASP A 88 -17.77 -0.21 2.84
C ASP A 88 -16.48 0.51 2.53
N CYS A 89 -16.25 1.63 3.21
CA CYS A 89 -15.05 2.42 3.01
C CYS A 89 -14.40 2.76 4.35
N ARG A 90 -13.11 3.01 4.29
CA ARG A 90 -12.32 3.40 5.46
C ARG A 90 -11.36 4.50 5.08
N THR A 91 -11.21 5.46 5.97
CA THR A 91 -10.12 6.43 5.88
C THR A 91 -9.02 5.95 6.82
N VAL A 92 -7.83 5.79 6.28
CA VAL A 92 -6.66 5.34 7.03
C VAL A 92 -5.62 6.43 7.02
N GLN A 93 -5.09 6.75 8.18
CA GLN A 93 -3.97 7.67 8.26
C GLN A 93 -2.68 6.87 8.13
N TRP A 94 -1.84 7.28 7.20
CA TRP A 94 -0.53 6.70 6.97
C TRP A 94 0.52 7.69 7.43
N HIS A 95 1.30 7.30 8.41
CA HIS A 95 2.40 8.11 8.88
C HIS A 95 3.70 7.36 8.62
N ASP A 96 4.60 7.98 7.88
CA ASP A 96 5.89 7.39 7.53
C ASP A 96 7.00 8.17 8.21
N ASP A 97 7.93 7.43 8.82
CA ASP A 97 9.14 7.97 9.42
C ASP A 97 10.32 7.47 8.60
N PHE A 98 11.04 8.37 7.99
CA PHE A 98 12.18 8.03 7.15
C PHE A 98 13.46 8.04 7.96
N LYS A 99 14.40 7.19 7.60
CA LYS A 99 15.69 7.12 8.26
C LYS A 99 16.38 8.48 8.28
N SER A 100 16.14 9.28 7.26
CA SER A 100 16.71 10.62 7.16
C SER A 100 16.21 11.58 8.24
N GLY A 101 15.15 11.22 8.95
CA GLY A 101 14.48 12.10 9.89
C GLY A 101 13.27 12.79 9.30
N ALA A 102 13.06 12.66 8.00
CA ALA A 102 11.85 13.21 7.39
C ALA A 102 10.63 12.40 7.80
N GLU A 103 9.48 13.04 7.80
CA GLU A 103 8.21 12.41 8.13
C GLU A 103 7.17 12.79 7.09
N ARG A 104 6.17 11.94 6.92
CA ARG A 104 5.07 12.24 6.03
C ARG A 104 3.80 11.62 6.57
N THR A 105 2.70 12.37 6.50
CA THR A 105 1.38 11.87 6.90
C THR A 105 0.41 12.05 5.76
N LEU A 106 -0.32 11.00 5.44
CA LEU A 106 -1.32 10.99 4.39
C LEU A 106 -2.62 10.43 4.95
N LEU A 107 -3.74 10.94 4.47
CA LEU A 107 -5.04 10.34 4.71
C LEU A 107 -5.49 9.70 3.42
N LEU A 108 -5.71 8.40 3.46
CA LEU A 108 -6.06 7.62 2.28
C LEU A 108 -7.41 6.97 2.47
N ASP A 109 -8.28 7.12 1.46
CA ASP A 109 -9.57 6.48 1.46
C ASP A 109 -9.48 5.15 0.72
N THR A 110 -10.00 4.09 1.34
CA THR A 110 -10.07 2.77 0.73
C THR A 110 -11.50 2.28 0.79
N CYS A 111 -11.92 1.58 -0.25
CA CYS A 111 -13.26 0.98 -0.27
C CYS A 111 -13.15 -0.48 -0.67
N LEU A 112 -14.09 -1.27 -0.16
CA LEU A 112 -14.17 -2.69 -0.48
C LEU A 112 -14.83 -2.85 -1.84
N VAL A 113 -14.10 -3.39 -2.79
CA VAL A 113 -14.56 -3.62 -4.16
C VAL A 113 -14.29 -5.06 -4.51
N GLU A 114 -15.36 -5.83 -4.72
CA GLU A 114 -15.24 -7.24 -5.08
C GLU A 114 -14.34 -8.01 -4.11
N GLY A 115 -14.54 -7.79 -2.84
CA GLY A 115 -13.80 -8.48 -1.80
C GLY A 115 -12.39 -7.97 -1.55
N ARG A 116 -12.01 -6.87 -2.16
CA ARG A 116 -10.67 -6.30 -1.98
C ARG A 116 -10.74 -4.84 -1.59
N TRP A 117 -9.87 -4.44 -0.69
CA TRP A 117 -9.72 -3.03 -0.35
C TRP A 117 -8.89 -2.34 -1.42
N LYS A 118 -9.45 -1.31 -1.98
CA LYS A 118 -8.79 -0.52 -3.03
C LYS A 118 -8.77 0.94 -2.66
N LEU A 119 -7.71 1.60 -3.02
CA LEU A 119 -7.64 3.04 -2.86
C LEU A 119 -8.56 3.73 -3.85
N MET A 120 -9.17 4.79 -3.37
CA MET A 120 -10.16 5.52 -4.16
C MET A 120 -9.65 6.91 -4.52
#